data_c6563dd1d47d903c35565e3e2513e851
#
_entry.id   c6563dd1d47d903c35565e3e2513e851
#
_cell.length_a   1.000
_cell.length_b   1.000
_cell.length_c   1.000
_cell.angle_alpha   90.00
_cell.angle_beta   90.00
_cell.angle_gamma   90.00
#
_symmetry.space_group_name_H-M   'P 1'
#
loop_
_entity.id
_entity.type
_entity.pdbx_description
1 polymer ?
#
loop_
_entity_poly.entity_id
_entity_poly.type
_entity_poly.pdbx_seq_one_letter_code
_entity_poly.pdbx_strand_id
1 'polypeptide(L)'
;PDFVVDTPQVVVEGPGEGHTLNPGEPGSIFDDAVDVTGVGQFYRADGFVCTGTLINPRTVLFAAHCVNDAGEDGFGAAVGNIPAAFAFQADALDGLRSWIRSGYSSVPEDYVYNIEQILFDPDSLARPEARGFLESDVALAALDTPASDVPTWAMLFSPLATPDSIDSVSGTGYDVRVVGYGRSGYGESGSFQGTDFRRRAAENVLGALASLNDRNEWLFGPGDYGLPQNLYQTDFDDPNGTNPFDFNLFRDGAR
;
A
#
# COMPACT_ATOMS: atom_id res chain seq x y z
N PRO A 1 -13.11 6.95 -20.76
CA PRO A 1 -13.27 7.30 -19.36
C PRO A 1 -11.87 7.39 -18.76
N ASP A 2 -11.56 8.58 -18.20
CA ASP A 2 -10.29 8.79 -17.50
C ASP A 2 -10.36 7.95 -16.23
N PHE A 3 -9.61 6.86 -16.18
CA PHE A 3 -9.39 6.12 -14.96
C PHE A 3 -8.49 6.97 -14.06
N VAL A 4 -9.09 7.55 -13.06
CA VAL A 4 -8.33 8.09 -11.93
C VAL A 4 -7.75 6.87 -11.22
N VAL A 5 -6.44 6.69 -11.26
CA VAL A 5 -5.75 5.76 -10.37
C VAL A 5 -6.02 6.27 -8.97
N ASP A 6 -6.95 5.64 -8.29
CA ASP A 6 -7.36 6.08 -6.97
C ASP A 6 -6.26 5.74 -5.95
N THR A 7 -6.13 6.57 -4.95
CA THR A 7 -5.20 6.34 -3.83
C THR A 7 -5.49 4.98 -3.18
N PRO A 8 -4.47 4.25 -2.72
CA PRO A 8 -4.66 2.98 -2.03
C PRO A 8 -5.75 3.07 -0.96
N GLN A 9 -6.66 2.11 -0.96
CA GLN A 9 -7.84 2.12 -0.11
C GLN A 9 -7.83 0.89 0.78
N VAL A 10 -8.09 1.07 2.06
CA VAL A 10 -8.41 -0.03 2.97
C VAL A 10 -9.88 0.06 3.31
N VAL A 11 -10.65 -0.86 2.77
CA VAL A 11 -12.08 -1.01 3.03
C VAL A 11 -12.24 -2.14 4.02
N VAL A 12 -13.06 -1.94 5.04
CA VAL A 12 -13.33 -2.92 6.11
C VAL A 12 -14.83 -3.20 6.21
N GLU A 13 -15.18 -4.34 6.78
CA GLU A 13 -16.58 -4.79 6.84
C GLU A 13 -17.46 -3.84 7.62
N GLY A 14 -16.99 -3.30 8.73
CA GLY A 14 -17.80 -2.46 9.60
C GLY A 14 -17.04 -1.39 10.39
N PRO A 15 -17.76 -0.46 11.03
CA PRO A 15 -17.16 0.58 11.86
C PRO A 15 -16.47 -0.02 13.09
N GLY A 16 -15.27 0.42 13.37
CA GLY A 16 -14.46 -0.04 14.49
C GLY A 16 -13.47 -1.16 14.15
N GLU A 17 -13.55 -1.70 12.95
CA GLU A 17 -12.54 -2.62 12.42
C GLU A 17 -11.31 -1.89 11.89
N GLY A 18 -10.22 -2.61 11.69
CA GLY A 18 -8.97 -2.02 11.23
C GLY A 18 -8.27 -1.17 12.26
N HIS A 19 -8.53 -1.37 13.55
CA HIS A 19 -7.75 -0.77 14.62
C HIS A 19 -6.31 -1.25 14.57
N THR A 20 -5.41 -0.38 14.96
CA THR A 20 -4.00 -0.68 14.90
C THR A 20 -3.31 -0.22 16.17
N LEU A 21 -2.29 -0.96 16.54
CA LEU A 21 -1.42 -0.63 17.65
C LEU A 21 -0.21 0.17 17.16
N ASN A 22 0.40 0.92 18.03
CA ASN A 22 1.68 1.55 17.75
C ASN A 22 2.82 0.50 17.83
N PRO A 23 3.98 0.76 17.22
CA PRO A 23 5.14 -0.11 17.37
C PRO A 23 5.46 -0.34 18.85
N GLY A 24 5.80 -1.58 19.20
CA GLY A 24 6.11 -1.97 20.57
C GLY A 24 4.92 -2.12 21.53
N GLU A 25 3.69 -1.81 21.12
CA GLU A 25 2.50 -2.06 21.92
C GLU A 25 2.16 -3.57 21.94
N PRO A 26 1.77 -4.12 23.09
CA PRO A 26 1.37 -5.51 23.17
C PRO A 26 0.00 -5.74 22.53
N GLY A 27 -0.16 -6.88 21.91
CA GLY A 27 -1.42 -7.31 21.30
C GLY A 27 -1.49 -7.11 19.79
N SER A 28 -2.51 -7.66 19.20
CA SER A 28 -2.81 -7.56 17.78
C SER A 28 -4.28 -7.21 17.60
N ILE A 29 -4.61 -6.58 16.50
CA ILE A 29 -6.01 -6.39 16.09
C ILE A 29 -6.66 -7.70 15.67
N PHE A 30 -5.84 -8.68 15.32
CA PHE A 30 -6.25 -10.03 14.95
C PHE A 30 -5.67 -10.99 15.98
N ASP A 31 -6.43 -11.96 16.42
CA ASP A 31 -6.05 -12.94 17.46
C ASP A 31 -4.74 -13.69 17.16
N ASP A 32 -4.34 -13.73 15.89
CA ASP A 32 -3.18 -14.47 15.43
C ASP A 32 -1.86 -13.67 15.38
N ALA A 33 -1.82 -12.53 15.99
CA ALA A 33 -0.58 -11.80 16.26
C ALA A 33 0.27 -11.44 15.01
N VAL A 34 -0.33 -11.15 13.88
CA VAL A 34 0.44 -10.53 12.79
C VAL A 34 0.66 -9.06 13.12
N ASP A 35 1.89 -8.75 13.46
CA ASP A 35 2.28 -7.40 13.81
C ASP A 35 2.38 -6.52 12.57
N VAL A 36 1.40 -5.64 12.37
CA VAL A 36 1.34 -4.71 11.23
C VAL A 36 2.03 -3.38 11.50
N THR A 37 2.71 -3.24 12.64
CA THR A 37 3.30 -1.96 13.06
C THR A 37 4.52 -1.54 12.22
N GLY A 38 5.10 -2.48 11.46
CA GLY A 38 6.13 -2.19 10.45
C GLY A 38 5.62 -1.57 9.14
N VAL A 39 4.30 -1.35 9.01
CA VAL A 39 3.71 -0.61 7.90
C VAL A 39 3.55 0.84 8.30
N GLY A 40 4.18 1.76 7.55
CA GLY A 40 4.24 3.19 7.85
C GLY A 40 3.56 4.06 6.81
N GLN A 41 3.12 5.21 7.25
CA GLN A 41 2.64 6.27 6.38
C GLN A 41 3.80 7.04 5.78
N PHE A 42 3.89 7.07 4.47
CA PHE A 42 4.70 8.03 3.74
C PHE A 42 4.02 9.39 3.72
N TYR A 43 4.77 10.44 4.02
CA TYR A 43 4.29 11.81 3.94
C TYR A 43 5.35 12.72 3.33
N ARG A 44 4.95 13.51 2.34
CA ARG A 44 5.77 14.57 1.73
C ARG A 44 5.30 15.92 2.27
N ALA A 45 6.24 16.85 2.43
CA ALA A 45 5.93 18.21 2.94
C ALA A 45 4.98 19.01 2.04
N ASP A 46 4.84 18.64 0.77
CA ASP A 46 3.87 19.19 -0.18
C ASP A 46 2.46 18.57 -0.06
N GLY A 47 2.26 17.66 0.90
CA GLY A 47 0.95 17.10 1.25
C GLY A 47 0.63 15.74 0.59
N PHE A 48 1.56 15.13 -0.15
CA PHE A 48 1.35 13.82 -0.74
C PHE A 48 1.49 12.71 0.30
N VAL A 49 0.65 11.68 0.22
CA VAL A 49 0.61 10.56 1.18
C VAL A 49 0.59 9.22 0.46
N CYS A 50 1.30 8.26 1.03
CA CYS A 50 1.32 6.86 0.58
C CYS A 50 1.50 5.93 1.79
N THR A 51 1.64 4.65 1.50
CA THR A 51 1.96 3.62 2.50
C THR A 51 3.21 2.87 2.08
N GLY A 52 4.04 2.51 3.04
CA GLY A 52 5.22 1.67 2.79
C GLY A 52 5.47 0.69 3.93
N THR A 53 6.31 -0.30 3.67
CA THR A 53 6.63 -1.37 4.61
C THR A 53 8.11 -1.38 4.92
N LEU A 54 8.47 -1.38 6.20
CA LEU A 54 9.84 -1.47 6.66
C LEU A 54 10.37 -2.89 6.42
N ILE A 55 11.37 -3.04 5.56
CA ILE A 55 11.98 -4.34 5.22
C ILE A 55 13.33 -4.59 5.90
N ASN A 56 13.94 -3.55 6.40
CA ASN A 56 15.04 -3.59 7.37
C ASN A 56 15.05 -2.25 8.13
N PRO A 57 15.83 -2.10 9.22
CA PRO A 57 15.74 -0.89 10.05
C PRO A 57 15.99 0.45 9.32
N ARG A 58 16.52 0.42 8.11
CA ARG A 58 16.79 1.64 7.31
C ARG A 58 16.12 1.67 5.96
N THR A 59 15.37 0.63 5.58
CA THR A 59 14.81 0.58 4.23
C THR A 59 13.31 0.33 4.25
N VAL A 60 12.58 1.19 3.60
CA VAL A 60 11.13 1.05 3.39
C VAL A 60 10.86 0.76 1.92
N LEU A 61 10.04 -0.25 1.67
CA LEU A 61 9.51 -0.60 0.36
C LEU A 61 8.14 0.08 0.19
N PHE A 62 7.95 0.77 -0.93
CA PHE A 62 6.69 1.46 -1.25
C PHE A 62 6.50 1.62 -2.77
N ALA A 63 5.47 2.32 -3.20
CA ALA A 63 5.16 2.50 -4.62
C ALA A 63 5.94 3.67 -5.25
N ALA A 64 6.47 3.48 -6.46
CA ALA A 64 7.24 4.49 -7.17
C ALA A 64 6.39 5.69 -7.61
N HIS A 65 5.09 5.50 -7.92
CA HIS A 65 4.21 6.61 -8.27
C HIS A 65 4.06 7.67 -7.17
N CYS A 66 4.44 7.36 -5.94
CA CYS A 66 4.44 8.31 -4.83
C CYS A 66 5.55 9.36 -4.93
N VAL A 67 6.56 9.11 -5.78
CA VAL A 67 7.81 9.89 -5.83
C VAL A 67 8.36 10.14 -7.23
N ASN A 68 7.73 9.62 -8.27
CA ASN A 68 8.24 9.69 -9.64
C ASN A 68 8.10 11.07 -10.31
N ASP A 69 7.46 12.02 -9.65
CA ASP A 69 7.30 13.41 -10.12
C ASP A 69 8.52 14.30 -9.82
N ALA A 70 9.44 13.81 -8.96
CA ALA A 70 10.71 14.46 -8.68
C ALA A 70 11.81 13.39 -8.73
N GLY A 71 12.89 13.58 -9.43
CA GLY A 71 13.97 12.59 -9.53
C GLY A 71 14.46 12.07 -8.16
N GLU A 72 15.21 10.98 -8.14
CA GLU A 72 15.72 10.34 -6.91
C GLU A 72 16.39 11.33 -5.94
N ASP A 73 17.09 12.32 -6.50
CA ASP A 73 17.76 13.39 -5.74
C ASP A 73 16.80 14.53 -5.31
N GLY A 74 15.52 14.46 -5.67
CA GLY A 74 14.52 15.50 -5.39
C GLY A 74 13.95 15.46 -3.97
N PHE A 75 14.33 14.48 -3.16
CA PHE A 75 13.77 14.25 -1.82
C PHE A 75 14.84 14.37 -0.72
N GLY A 76 14.37 14.60 0.51
CA GLY A 76 15.20 14.66 1.69
C GLY A 76 15.39 16.06 2.25
N ALA A 77 16.25 16.20 3.26
CA ALA A 77 16.43 17.45 4.02
C ALA A 77 17.34 18.49 3.32
N ALA A 78 17.90 18.19 2.16
CA ALA A 78 18.75 19.13 1.44
C ALA A 78 17.96 20.34 0.95
N VAL A 79 18.61 21.51 0.90
CA VAL A 79 17.97 22.75 0.44
C VAL A 79 17.51 22.61 -1.02
N GLY A 80 16.25 22.83 -1.24
CA GLY A 80 15.63 22.70 -2.58
C GLY A 80 14.93 21.36 -2.82
N ASN A 81 15.17 20.39 -1.96
CA ASN A 81 14.48 19.10 -2.02
C ASN A 81 13.11 19.14 -1.32
N ILE A 82 12.28 18.17 -1.62
CA ILE A 82 10.99 17.94 -0.95
C ILE A 82 11.24 17.12 0.31
N PRO A 83 11.07 17.64 1.52
CA PRO A 83 11.18 16.85 2.72
C PRO A 83 10.12 15.73 2.72
N ALA A 84 10.54 14.52 3.08
CA ALA A 84 9.67 13.37 3.16
C ALA A 84 10.06 12.47 4.34
N ALA A 85 9.08 11.79 4.92
CA ALA A 85 9.28 10.92 6.07
C ALA A 85 8.34 9.71 6.03
N PHE A 86 8.71 8.69 6.79
CA PHE A 86 7.81 7.60 7.18
C PHE A 86 7.45 7.71 8.65
N ALA A 87 6.15 7.60 8.95
CA ALA A 87 5.61 7.56 10.31
C ALA A 87 4.98 6.19 10.55
N PHE A 88 5.38 5.50 11.64
CA PHE A 88 4.94 4.14 11.96
C PHE A 88 3.93 4.07 13.11
N GLN A 89 3.39 5.18 13.55
CA GLN A 89 2.32 5.22 14.55
C GLN A 89 0.98 4.75 13.98
N ALA A 90 0.11 4.22 14.84
CA ALA A 90 -1.26 3.88 14.48
C ALA A 90 -2.06 5.11 14.01
N ASP A 91 -1.86 6.25 14.67
CA ASP A 91 -2.27 7.58 14.23
C ASP A 91 -1.02 8.43 14.02
N ALA A 92 -0.67 8.65 12.77
CA ALA A 92 0.57 9.32 12.38
C ALA A 92 0.52 10.85 12.49
N LEU A 93 -0.66 11.42 12.74
CA LEU A 93 -0.87 12.87 12.61
C LEU A 93 0.00 13.70 13.56
N ASP A 94 0.07 13.31 14.83
CA ASP A 94 0.83 14.09 15.81
C ASP A 94 2.33 13.93 15.64
N GLY A 95 2.80 12.73 15.30
CA GLY A 95 4.20 12.48 14.96
C GLY A 95 4.64 13.28 13.74
N LEU A 96 3.86 13.30 12.67
CA LEU A 96 4.13 14.12 11.49
C LEU A 96 4.13 15.62 11.80
N ARG A 97 3.28 16.09 12.69
CA ARG A 97 3.33 17.48 13.18
C ARG A 97 4.62 17.79 13.96
N SER A 98 5.09 16.84 14.78
CA SER A 98 6.38 16.96 15.47
C SER A 98 7.52 17.03 14.46
N TRP A 99 7.51 16.19 13.43
CA TRP A 99 8.49 16.20 12.34
C TRP A 99 8.52 17.54 11.58
N ILE A 100 7.38 18.10 11.24
CA ILE A 100 7.31 19.44 10.61
C ILE A 100 7.88 20.53 11.56
N ARG A 101 7.56 20.48 12.85
CA ARG A 101 8.05 21.45 13.84
C ARG A 101 9.55 21.32 14.10
N SER A 102 10.12 20.13 13.97
CA SER A 102 11.57 19.90 14.09
C SER A 102 12.38 20.46 12.90
N GLY A 103 11.71 21.00 11.87
CA GLY A 103 12.35 21.42 10.63
C GLY A 103 12.69 20.22 9.74
N TYR A 104 11.83 19.21 9.72
CA TYR A 104 11.94 18.00 8.92
C TYR A 104 13.12 17.10 9.34
N SER A 105 13.37 17.00 10.63
CA SER A 105 14.34 16.05 11.20
C SER A 105 13.60 14.85 11.77
N SER A 106 14.22 13.69 11.76
CA SER A 106 13.67 12.48 12.40
C SER A 106 13.31 12.73 13.86
N VAL A 107 12.19 12.16 14.28
CA VAL A 107 11.65 12.19 15.65
C VAL A 107 11.39 10.75 16.08
N PRO A 108 12.45 9.97 16.40
CA PRO A 108 12.32 8.52 16.68
C PRO A 108 11.40 8.22 17.88
N GLU A 109 11.31 9.11 18.86
CA GLU A 109 10.38 9.01 19.99
C GLU A 109 8.91 9.02 19.58
N ASP A 110 8.61 9.59 18.41
CA ASP A 110 7.30 9.61 17.76
C ASP A 110 7.24 8.64 16.57
N TYR A 111 8.20 7.71 16.44
CA TYR A 111 8.30 6.76 15.33
C TYR A 111 8.25 7.40 13.94
N VAL A 112 8.79 8.60 13.78
CA VAL A 112 8.87 9.32 12.51
C VAL A 112 10.32 9.45 12.07
N TYR A 113 10.61 8.97 10.88
CA TYR A 113 11.95 8.86 10.33
C TYR A 113 12.02 9.59 8.99
N ASN A 114 12.94 10.53 8.91
CA ASN A 114 13.17 11.31 7.71
C ASN A 114 13.82 10.43 6.61
N ILE A 115 13.50 10.71 5.37
CA ILE A 115 14.08 10.02 4.22
C ILE A 115 15.37 10.73 3.81
N GLU A 116 16.44 9.96 3.67
CA GLU A 116 17.74 10.43 3.19
C GLU A 116 17.86 10.25 1.68
N GLN A 117 17.36 9.13 1.14
CA GLN A 117 17.47 8.78 -0.27
C GLN A 117 16.26 7.97 -0.72
N ILE A 118 15.87 8.14 -1.97
CA ILE A 118 14.87 7.32 -2.65
C ILE A 118 15.51 6.70 -3.89
N LEU A 119 15.17 5.43 -4.16
CA LEU A 119 15.59 4.68 -5.33
C LEU A 119 14.34 4.09 -6.00
N PHE A 120 14.16 4.33 -7.29
CA PHE A 120 13.13 3.71 -8.12
C PHE A 120 13.60 3.63 -9.58
N ASP A 121 12.95 2.80 -10.38
CA ASP A 121 13.23 2.76 -11.81
C ASP A 121 12.55 3.97 -12.48
N PRO A 122 13.30 4.95 -13.00
CA PRO A 122 12.72 6.15 -13.61
C PRO A 122 11.91 5.84 -14.87
N ASP A 123 12.11 4.70 -15.49
CA ASP A 123 11.38 4.25 -16.67
C ASP A 123 10.10 3.47 -16.30
N SER A 124 9.91 3.10 -15.04
CA SER A 124 8.83 2.22 -14.58
C SER A 124 7.43 2.76 -14.87
N LEU A 125 7.26 4.07 -14.82
CA LEU A 125 5.96 4.74 -14.98
C LEU A 125 5.82 5.49 -16.31
N ALA A 126 6.87 5.47 -17.14
CA ALA A 126 6.92 6.21 -18.40
C ALA A 126 6.40 5.40 -19.59
N ARG A 127 6.04 4.12 -19.41
CA ARG A 127 5.62 3.25 -20.50
C ARG A 127 4.16 3.50 -20.90
N PRO A 128 3.90 3.98 -22.12
CA PRO A 128 2.54 4.27 -22.57
C PRO A 128 1.66 3.01 -22.70
N GLU A 129 2.30 1.83 -22.79
CA GLU A 129 1.66 0.52 -22.88
C GLU A 129 0.93 0.14 -21.58
N ALA A 130 1.37 0.65 -20.45
CA ALA A 130 0.78 0.36 -19.15
C ALA A 130 -0.66 0.89 -18.99
N ARG A 131 -1.11 1.80 -19.88
CA ARG A 131 -2.51 2.31 -19.94
C ARG A 131 -3.12 2.63 -18.57
N GLY A 132 -2.35 3.26 -17.69
CA GLY A 132 -2.77 3.60 -16.33
C GLY A 132 -2.52 2.50 -15.30
N PHE A 133 -1.99 1.35 -15.69
CA PHE A 133 -1.44 0.35 -14.79
C PHE A 133 0.07 0.52 -14.71
N LEU A 134 0.57 0.60 -13.50
CA LEU A 134 1.94 0.95 -13.25
C LEU A 134 2.81 -0.33 -13.30
N GLU A 135 3.59 -0.48 -14.35
CA GLU A 135 4.59 -1.53 -14.45
C GLU A 135 5.78 -1.17 -13.56
N SER A 136 6.26 -2.13 -12.77
CA SER A 136 7.42 -1.91 -11.86
C SER A 136 7.23 -0.74 -10.88
N ASP A 137 6.01 -0.53 -10.41
CA ASP A 137 5.67 0.53 -9.47
C ASP A 137 6.24 0.26 -8.07
N VAL A 138 7.55 0.23 -7.97
CA VAL A 138 8.31 -0.09 -6.76
C VAL A 138 9.38 0.95 -6.50
N ALA A 139 9.45 1.44 -5.26
CA ALA A 139 10.49 2.31 -4.77
C ALA A 139 11.04 1.83 -3.42
N LEU A 140 12.27 2.20 -3.14
CA LEU A 140 12.93 2.01 -1.85
C LEU A 140 13.30 3.38 -1.28
N ALA A 141 12.99 3.60 -0.02
CA ALA A 141 13.47 4.76 0.73
C ALA A 141 14.50 4.32 1.76
N ALA A 142 15.63 5.02 1.81
CA ALA A 142 16.59 4.93 2.89
C ALA A 142 16.23 5.96 3.97
N LEU A 143 16.12 5.51 5.21
CA LEU A 143 15.90 6.37 6.36
C LEU A 143 17.23 6.94 6.88
N ASP A 144 17.26 8.21 7.27
CA ASP A 144 18.43 8.87 7.84
C ASP A 144 18.83 8.27 9.20
N THR A 145 17.84 7.79 9.95
CA THR A 145 17.98 7.17 11.27
C THR A 145 17.36 5.77 11.26
N PRO A 146 18.02 4.75 11.85
CA PRO A 146 17.44 3.41 11.92
C PRO A 146 16.16 3.37 12.77
N ALA A 147 15.10 2.79 12.23
CA ALA A 147 13.86 2.50 12.94
C ALA A 147 13.98 1.17 13.70
N SER A 148 14.88 1.11 14.70
CA SER A 148 15.28 -0.14 15.37
C SER A 148 14.18 -0.75 16.25
N ASP A 149 13.23 0.07 16.69
CA ASP A 149 12.12 -0.33 17.55
C ASP A 149 10.83 -0.63 16.75
N VAL A 150 10.94 -0.62 15.42
CA VAL A 150 9.85 -0.93 14.50
C VAL A 150 10.09 -2.30 13.88
N PRO A 151 9.10 -3.21 13.90
CA PRO A 151 9.21 -4.52 13.26
C PRO A 151 9.47 -4.43 11.76
N THR A 152 10.24 -5.37 11.24
CA THR A 152 10.54 -5.46 9.81
C THR A 152 9.89 -6.67 9.18
N TRP A 153 9.55 -6.55 7.90
CA TRP A 153 8.93 -7.61 7.14
C TRP A 153 9.89 -8.21 6.11
N ALA A 154 9.86 -9.53 5.98
CA ALA A 154 10.59 -10.20 4.91
C ALA A 154 9.83 -10.07 3.59
N MET A 155 10.56 -9.84 2.51
CA MET A 155 9.99 -9.88 1.16
C MET A 155 9.89 -11.32 0.66
N LEU A 156 8.80 -11.63 -0.02
CA LEU A 156 8.67 -12.88 -0.76
C LEU A 156 9.40 -12.77 -2.10
N PHE A 157 10.53 -13.45 -2.23
CA PHE A 157 11.35 -13.44 -3.46
C PHE A 157 10.95 -14.54 -4.47
N SER A 158 10.08 -15.44 -4.09
CA SER A 158 9.56 -16.48 -4.98
C SER A 158 8.07 -16.26 -5.22
N PRO A 159 7.58 -16.45 -6.44
CA PRO A 159 6.14 -16.44 -6.68
C PRO A 159 5.44 -17.47 -5.79
N LEU A 160 4.23 -17.16 -5.37
CA LEU A 160 3.35 -18.15 -4.75
C LEU A 160 3.08 -19.27 -5.76
N ALA A 161 2.96 -20.49 -5.26
CA ALA A 161 2.60 -21.60 -6.12
C ALA A 161 1.19 -21.38 -6.70
N THR A 162 1.02 -21.67 -7.98
CA THR A 162 -0.33 -21.68 -8.57
C THR A 162 -1.14 -22.78 -7.87
N PRO A 163 -2.31 -22.48 -7.32
CA PRO A 163 -3.15 -23.49 -6.69
C PRO A 163 -3.67 -24.48 -7.72
N ASP A 164 -3.88 -25.72 -7.32
CA ASP A 164 -4.46 -26.78 -8.18
C ASP A 164 -5.89 -26.45 -8.60
N SER A 165 -6.60 -25.68 -7.78
CA SER A 165 -7.95 -25.19 -8.06
C SER A 165 -8.20 -23.87 -7.33
N ILE A 166 -9.05 -23.04 -7.92
CA ILE A 166 -9.60 -21.85 -7.29
C ILE A 166 -11.09 -22.14 -7.07
N ASP A 167 -11.55 -22.03 -5.84
CA ASP A 167 -12.97 -22.20 -5.52
C ASP A 167 -13.62 -20.86 -5.11
N SER A 168 -14.95 -20.85 -5.11
CA SER A 168 -15.74 -19.64 -4.83
C SER A 168 -15.75 -19.19 -3.36
N VAL A 169 -15.16 -19.96 -2.46
CA VAL A 169 -15.17 -19.68 -1.01
C VAL A 169 -13.77 -19.33 -0.52
N SER A 170 -12.78 -20.16 -0.85
CA SER A 170 -11.40 -20.00 -0.41
C SER A 170 -10.47 -19.35 -1.44
N GLY A 171 -10.97 -19.03 -2.63
CA GLY A 171 -10.17 -18.45 -3.70
C GLY A 171 -8.94 -19.33 -3.99
N THR A 172 -7.76 -18.76 -3.90
CA THR A 172 -6.48 -19.49 -4.01
C THR A 172 -6.09 -20.24 -2.74
N GLY A 173 -6.78 -19.99 -1.62
CA GLY A 173 -6.39 -20.48 -0.29
C GLY A 173 -5.24 -19.71 0.36
N TYR A 174 -4.81 -18.61 -0.24
CA TYR A 174 -3.78 -17.74 0.34
C TYR A 174 -4.44 -16.56 1.05
N ASP A 175 -4.54 -16.65 2.38
CA ASP A 175 -5.01 -15.54 3.20
C ASP A 175 -3.98 -14.41 3.21
N VAL A 176 -4.44 -13.18 3.03
CA VAL A 176 -3.60 -11.99 3.04
C VAL A 176 -4.18 -10.89 3.93
N ARG A 177 -3.31 -10.02 4.39
CA ARG A 177 -3.70 -8.79 5.07
C ARG A 177 -3.25 -7.58 4.26
N VAL A 178 -4.20 -6.72 3.97
CA VAL A 178 -3.96 -5.42 3.32
C VAL A 178 -3.88 -4.37 4.42
N VAL A 179 -2.78 -3.64 4.46
CA VAL A 179 -2.53 -2.65 5.51
C VAL A 179 -2.16 -1.32 4.87
N GLY A 180 -2.70 -0.22 5.38
CA GLY A 180 -2.38 1.09 4.83
C GLY A 180 -2.96 2.27 5.58
N TYR A 181 -2.59 3.47 5.11
CA TYR A 181 -3.03 4.78 5.61
C TYR A 181 -3.86 5.55 4.57
N GLY A 182 -4.31 4.87 3.55
CA GLY A 182 -5.12 5.45 2.48
C GLY A 182 -6.52 5.86 2.93
N ARG A 183 -7.38 6.10 1.95
CA ARG A 183 -8.80 6.31 2.18
C ARG A 183 -9.43 5.07 2.81
N SER A 184 -10.51 5.24 3.52
CA SER A 184 -11.22 4.13 4.17
C SER A 184 -12.70 4.13 3.81
N GLY A 185 -13.33 2.98 4.02
CA GLY A 185 -14.74 2.79 3.73
C GLY A 185 -15.25 1.44 4.18
N TYR A 186 -16.44 1.09 3.75
CA TYR A 186 -17.09 -0.19 4.02
C TYR A 186 -17.56 -0.84 2.72
N GLY A 187 -17.72 -2.15 2.69
CA GLY A 187 -18.16 -2.88 1.51
C GLY A 187 -19.41 -2.29 0.87
N GLU A 188 -20.43 -1.96 1.66
CA GLU A 188 -21.71 -1.40 1.19
C GLU A 188 -21.58 -0.01 0.53
N SER A 189 -20.63 0.80 0.91
CA SER A 189 -20.51 2.20 0.49
C SER A 189 -19.23 2.52 -0.27
N GLY A 190 -18.33 1.55 -0.38
CA GLY A 190 -17.03 1.75 -0.96
C GLY A 190 -16.18 2.74 -0.15
N SER A 191 -15.16 3.29 -0.76
CA SER A 191 -14.29 4.28 -0.14
C SER A 191 -14.95 5.67 -0.14
N PHE A 192 -15.32 6.17 1.00
CA PHE A 192 -16.01 7.45 1.15
C PHE A 192 -15.31 8.44 2.08
N GLN A 193 -14.34 8.00 2.87
CA GLN A 193 -13.58 8.86 3.76
C GLN A 193 -12.24 9.26 3.14
N GLY A 194 -11.83 10.48 3.36
CA GLY A 194 -10.49 10.94 3.01
C GLY A 194 -9.42 10.30 3.89
N THR A 195 -8.16 10.58 3.58
CA THR A 195 -7.00 10.17 4.41
C THR A 195 -7.08 10.86 5.78
N ASP A 196 -7.03 10.08 6.84
CA ASP A 196 -7.13 10.56 8.22
C ASP A 196 -5.87 10.26 9.05
N PHE A 197 -4.79 9.85 8.40
CA PHE A 197 -3.48 9.53 8.99
C PHE A 197 -3.50 8.29 9.90
N ARG A 198 -4.53 7.46 9.80
CA ARG A 198 -4.65 6.24 10.62
C ARG A 198 -4.32 5.00 9.81
N ARG A 199 -3.50 4.13 10.39
CA ARG A 199 -3.23 2.81 9.84
C ARG A 199 -4.47 1.93 10.05
N ARG A 200 -4.85 1.24 8.97
CA ARG A 200 -5.92 0.24 8.97
C ARG A 200 -5.43 -1.05 8.35
N ALA A 201 -6.03 -2.14 8.75
CA ALA A 201 -5.77 -3.43 8.15
C ALA A 201 -7.09 -4.13 7.87
N ALA A 202 -7.12 -4.93 6.80
CA ALA A 202 -8.23 -5.80 6.45
C ALA A 202 -7.70 -7.16 6.03
N GLU A 203 -8.44 -8.20 6.31
CA GLU A 203 -8.17 -9.55 5.80
C GLU A 203 -8.81 -9.73 4.43
N ASN A 204 -8.17 -10.50 3.58
CA ASN A 204 -8.69 -10.87 2.28
C ASN A 204 -8.04 -12.19 1.85
N VAL A 205 -8.53 -12.76 0.77
CA VAL A 205 -7.93 -13.93 0.10
C VAL A 205 -7.42 -13.50 -1.26
N LEU A 206 -6.28 -14.03 -1.69
CA LEU A 206 -5.89 -13.86 -3.08
C LEU A 206 -6.88 -14.60 -3.97
N GLY A 207 -7.66 -13.85 -4.75
CA GLY A 207 -8.68 -14.39 -5.63
C GLY A 207 -8.07 -14.93 -6.93
N ALA A 208 -7.02 -14.30 -7.44
CA ALA A 208 -6.36 -14.73 -8.65
C ALA A 208 -4.86 -14.42 -8.68
N LEU A 209 -4.14 -15.26 -9.46
CA LEU A 209 -2.78 -15.02 -9.91
C LEU A 209 -2.84 -14.83 -11.42
N ALA A 210 -2.73 -13.61 -11.89
CA ALA A 210 -2.86 -13.25 -13.29
C ALA A 210 -1.72 -12.35 -13.73
N SER A 211 -1.44 -12.31 -15.03
CA SER A 211 -0.53 -11.30 -15.54
C SER A 211 -1.24 -9.94 -15.68
N LEU A 212 -0.47 -8.88 -15.74
CA LEU A 212 -1.01 -7.56 -16.07
C LEU A 212 -1.61 -7.55 -17.48
N ASN A 213 -1.10 -8.39 -18.38
CA ASN A 213 -1.63 -8.59 -19.72
C ASN A 213 -3.04 -9.19 -19.67
N ASP A 214 -3.24 -10.25 -18.89
CA ASP A 214 -4.56 -10.89 -18.72
C ASP A 214 -5.58 -9.91 -18.17
N ARG A 215 -5.17 -9.08 -17.20
CA ARG A 215 -6.02 -8.05 -16.64
C ARG A 215 -6.40 -6.98 -17.67
N ASN A 216 -5.45 -6.54 -18.48
CA ASN A 216 -5.71 -5.57 -19.54
C ASN A 216 -6.62 -6.18 -20.63
N GLU A 217 -6.44 -7.44 -20.97
CA GLU A 217 -7.33 -8.15 -21.90
C GLU A 217 -8.76 -8.19 -21.36
N TRP A 218 -8.92 -8.45 -20.08
CA TRP A 218 -10.23 -8.45 -19.43
C TRP A 218 -10.89 -7.05 -19.43
N LEU A 219 -10.13 -5.99 -19.15
CA LEU A 219 -10.66 -4.63 -19.04
C LEU A 219 -10.90 -3.95 -20.40
N PHE A 220 -10.03 -4.21 -21.37
CA PHE A 220 -9.97 -3.45 -22.62
C PHE A 220 -10.24 -4.31 -23.87
N GLY A 221 -10.46 -5.60 -23.71
CA GLY A 221 -10.68 -6.57 -24.74
C GLY A 221 -9.42 -7.31 -25.17
N PRO A 222 -9.58 -8.34 -26.03
CA PRO A 222 -8.49 -9.21 -26.45
C PRO A 222 -7.34 -8.45 -27.08
N GLY A 223 -6.11 -8.77 -26.68
CA GLY A 223 -4.89 -8.19 -27.23
C GLY A 223 -3.67 -8.57 -26.41
N ASP A 224 -2.51 -8.51 -27.04
CA ASP A 224 -1.24 -8.62 -26.34
C ASP A 224 -0.76 -7.19 -26.01
N TYR A 225 -0.71 -6.87 -24.73
CA TYR A 225 -0.30 -5.56 -24.23
C TYR A 225 1.20 -5.51 -23.87
N GLY A 226 1.91 -6.64 -24.02
CA GLY A 226 3.34 -6.73 -23.73
C GLY A 226 3.69 -6.59 -22.25
N LEU A 227 2.77 -6.91 -21.35
CA LEU A 227 2.90 -6.73 -19.90
C LEU A 227 2.80 -8.08 -19.18
N PRO A 228 3.82 -8.92 -19.24
CA PRO A 228 3.78 -10.30 -18.74
C PRO A 228 3.90 -10.43 -17.21
N GLN A 229 4.00 -9.33 -16.47
CA GLN A 229 4.19 -9.36 -15.03
C GLN A 229 3.01 -10.03 -14.33
N ASN A 230 3.33 -10.94 -13.42
CA ASN A 230 2.34 -11.58 -12.58
C ASN A 230 1.85 -10.62 -11.49
N LEU A 231 0.55 -10.61 -11.29
CA LEU A 231 -0.13 -9.86 -10.25
C LEU A 231 -0.85 -10.82 -9.30
N TYR A 232 -0.81 -10.46 -8.02
CA TYR A 232 -1.71 -11.01 -7.03
C TYR A 232 -2.91 -10.08 -6.90
N GLN A 233 -4.12 -10.62 -7.07
CA GLN A 233 -5.34 -9.82 -7.07
C GLN A 233 -6.24 -10.25 -5.92
N THR A 234 -6.75 -9.28 -5.21
CA THR A 234 -7.81 -9.43 -4.21
C THR A 234 -9.06 -8.73 -4.74
N ASP A 235 -10.21 -9.21 -4.35
CA ASP A 235 -11.49 -8.57 -4.61
C ASP A 235 -12.19 -8.25 -3.30
N PHE A 236 -13.06 -7.27 -3.29
CA PHE A 236 -13.79 -6.87 -2.12
C PHE A 236 -15.22 -6.51 -2.52
N ASP A 237 -16.10 -7.49 -2.34
CA ASP A 237 -17.49 -7.37 -2.72
C ASP A 237 -18.36 -6.72 -1.63
N ASP A 238 -19.39 -6.02 -2.04
CA ASP A 238 -20.49 -5.65 -1.18
C ASP A 238 -21.36 -6.88 -0.91
N PRO A 239 -21.42 -7.40 0.33
CA PRO A 239 -22.18 -8.59 0.65
C PRO A 239 -23.68 -8.45 0.39
N ASN A 240 -24.20 -7.23 0.26
CA ASN A 240 -25.59 -6.93 -0.02
C ASN A 240 -25.86 -6.63 -1.51
N GLY A 241 -24.80 -6.49 -2.33
CA GLY A 241 -24.91 -6.17 -3.75
C GLY A 241 -25.59 -4.83 -4.03
N THR A 242 -25.48 -3.87 -3.12
CA THR A 242 -26.13 -2.55 -3.21
C THR A 242 -25.21 -1.47 -3.75
N ASN A 243 -23.90 -1.70 -3.73
CA ASN A 243 -22.92 -0.78 -4.23
C ASN A 243 -22.90 -0.83 -5.77
N PRO A 244 -23.24 0.27 -6.48
CA PRO A 244 -23.26 0.27 -7.94
C PRO A 244 -21.87 0.18 -8.58
N PHE A 245 -20.80 0.30 -7.79
CA PHE A 245 -19.42 0.16 -8.22
C PHE A 245 -18.83 -1.19 -7.84
N ASP A 246 -19.64 -2.06 -7.22
CA ASP A 246 -19.28 -3.43 -6.93
C ASP A 246 -19.35 -4.23 -8.24
N PHE A 247 -18.22 -4.60 -8.77
CA PHE A 247 -18.13 -5.49 -9.92
C PHE A 247 -17.17 -6.62 -9.58
N ASN A 248 -17.70 -7.80 -9.62
CA ASN A 248 -16.95 -9.01 -9.37
C ASN A 248 -15.85 -9.18 -10.43
N LEU A 249 -14.60 -8.98 -10.04
CA LEU A 249 -13.42 -9.20 -10.87
C LEU A 249 -13.25 -10.69 -11.25
N PHE A 250 -13.80 -11.57 -10.43
CA PHE A 250 -13.72 -13.01 -10.60
C PHE A 250 -15.13 -13.55 -10.80
N ARG A 251 -15.56 -13.70 -12.04
CA ARG A 251 -16.93 -14.03 -12.50
C ARG A 251 -17.62 -15.20 -11.79
N ASP A 252 -16.92 -15.99 -11.00
CA ASP A 252 -17.43 -17.19 -10.35
C ASP A 252 -17.36 -17.13 -8.81
N GLY A 253 -17.42 -15.94 -8.21
CA GLY A 253 -17.66 -15.80 -6.77
C GLY A 253 -16.48 -16.12 -5.87
N ALA A 254 -15.26 -16.01 -6.34
CA ALA A 254 -14.12 -15.86 -5.46
C ALA A 254 -14.23 -14.50 -4.74
N ARG A 255 -14.44 -14.55 -3.44
CA ARG A 255 -14.56 -13.37 -2.55
C ARG A 255 -13.20 -12.91 -2.10
#